data_4d129ace606794f9d3ff34d44ef73693
#
_entry.id   4d129ace606794f9d3ff34d44ef73693
#
_cell.length_a   1.000
_cell.length_b   1.000
_cell.length_c   1.000
_cell.angle_alpha   90.00
_cell.angle_beta   90.00
_cell.angle_gamma   90.00
#
_symmetry.space_group_name_H-M   'P 1'
#
loop_
_entity.id
_entity.type
_entity.pdbx_description
1 polymer ?
#
loop_
_entity_poly.entity_id
_entity_poly.type
_entity_poly.pdbx_seq_one_letter_code
_entity_poly.pdbx_strand_id
1 'polypeptide(L)'
;PKYYFYAGTCGPVPLMDARARGTRDGFLGTLREVGELACKPCNGEHAVGFNKLGYEGGTYLINNREADADAVWRFVREHPNDIYTEFFHAGGGLERISPVVHTLRVLTVNPTATEPVLAACYLRLATGVGGDDSKPNYRPPEQAGVCSLNLRLDMDDGSFGDGRLVYGNHVVCSSLHPDTGVPCAGTIDCWPQVWELCEGLALY
;
A
#
# COMPACT_ATOMS: atom_id res chain seq x y z
N PRO A 1 3.91 -5.66 -7.30
CA PRO A 1 5.14 -5.16 -6.67
C PRO A 1 6.34 -6.01 -7.03
N LYS A 2 7.53 -5.41 -7.06
CA LYS A 2 8.78 -6.15 -7.09
C LYS A 2 9.09 -6.68 -5.70
N TYR A 3 9.66 -7.88 -5.63
CA TYR A 3 10.00 -8.57 -4.40
C TYR A 3 11.53 -8.71 -4.30
N TYR A 4 12.12 -8.04 -3.32
CA TYR A 4 13.58 -7.96 -3.20
C TYR A 4 14.15 -8.95 -2.19
N PHE A 5 13.65 -8.97 -0.94
CA PHE A 5 14.19 -9.82 0.11
C PHE A 5 13.10 -10.37 1.03
N TYR A 6 13.39 -11.52 1.61
CA TYR A 6 12.71 -12.05 2.78
C TYR A 6 13.69 -12.08 3.96
N ALA A 7 13.29 -11.58 5.12
CA ALA A 7 14.10 -11.60 6.31
C ALA A 7 14.07 -12.99 6.97
N GLY A 8 14.98 -13.84 6.60
CA GLY A 8 15.19 -15.12 7.27
C GLY A 8 15.88 -14.99 8.63
N THR A 9 15.85 -16.05 9.42
CA THR A 9 16.51 -16.10 10.75
C THR A 9 18.04 -15.88 10.69
N CYS A 10 18.66 -16.22 9.56
CA CYS A 10 20.09 -16.07 9.32
C CYS A 10 20.45 -14.79 8.53
N GLY A 11 19.45 -13.94 8.24
CA GLY A 11 19.60 -12.72 7.45
C GLY A 11 18.71 -12.69 6.21
N PRO A 12 18.76 -11.62 5.42
CA PRO A 12 17.90 -11.46 4.26
C PRO A 12 18.23 -12.48 3.16
N VAL A 13 17.19 -13.13 2.66
CA VAL A 13 17.23 -14.07 1.52
C VAL A 13 16.77 -13.30 0.28
N PRO A 14 17.57 -13.24 -0.80
CA PRO A 14 17.17 -12.58 -2.04
C PRO A 14 15.95 -13.26 -2.67
N LEU A 15 15.04 -12.45 -3.18
CA LEU A 15 13.88 -12.88 -3.95
C LEU A 15 14.05 -12.53 -5.44
N MET A 16 12.99 -12.71 -6.24
CA MET A 16 13.03 -12.65 -7.70
C MET A 16 13.64 -11.37 -8.30
N ASP A 17 13.41 -10.23 -7.65
CA ASP A 17 13.84 -8.92 -8.16
C ASP A 17 15.16 -8.43 -7.52
N ALA A 18 15.71 -9.16 -6.55
CA ALA A 18 16.98 -8.82 -5.96
C ALA A 18 18.15 -9.26 -6.85
N ARG A 19 18.95 -8.30 -7.30
CA ARG A 19 20.21 -8.57 -8.03
C ARG A 19 21.39 -8.82 -7.12
N ALA A 20 21.29 -8.45 -5.85
CA ALA A 20 22.32 -8.53 -4.86
C ALA A 20 22.19 -9.76 -3.96
N ARG A 21 23.30 -10.15 -3.30
CA ARG A 21 23.30 -11.22 -2.30
C ARG A 21 22.61 -10.78 -1.01
N GLY A 22 22.10 -11.74 -0.23
CA GLY A 22 21.49 -11.52 1.09
C GLY A 22 22.51 -11.17 2.20
N THR A 23 23.53 -10.39 1.87
CA THR A 23 24.51 -9.85 2.81
C THR A 23 24.15 -8.42 3.20
N ARG A 24 24.77 -7.89 4.27
CA ARG A 24 24.60 -6.50 4.67
C ARG A 24 24.83 -5.53 3.50
N ASP A 25 25.96 -5.67 2.81
CA ASP A 25 26.32 -4.76 1.72
C ASP A 25 25.41 -4.93 0.50
N GLY A 26 24.96 -6.16 0.23
CA GLY A 26 23.99 -6.43 -0.83
C GLY A 26 22.64 -5.82 -0.54
N PHE A 27 22.10 -5.96 0.68
CA PHE A 27 20.86 -5.34 1.09
C PHE A 27 20.91 -3.81 1.03
N LEU A 28 21.93 -3.21 1.66
CA LEU A 28 22.14 -1.76 1.66
C LEU A 28 22.41 -1.22 0.25
N GLY A 29 23.09 -2.01 -0.59
CA GLY A 29 23.29 -1.69 -2.01
C GLY A 29 21.98 -1.62 -2.78
N THR A 30 21.09 -2.60 -2.59
CA THR A 30 19.76 -2.61 -3.20
C THR A 30 18.93 -1.41 -2.71
N LEU A 31 18.92 -1.12 -1.40
CA LEU A 31 18.18 0.03 -0.88
C LEU A 31 18.69 1.35 -1.48
N ARG A 32 20.00 1.50 -1.67
CA ARG A 32 20.59 2.69 -2.36
C ARG A 32 20.17 2.77 -3.84
N GLU A 33 20.07 1.63 -4.52
CA GLU A 33 19.69 1.56 -5.93
C GLU A 33 18.21 1.90 -6.15
N VAL A 34 17.32 1.36 -5.31
CA VAL A 34 15.88 1.53 -5.48
C VAL A 34 15.31 2.76 -4.76
N GLY A 35 16.05 3.31 -3.81
CA GLY A 35 15.67 4.47 -3.01
C GLY A 35 14.74 4.15 -1.84
N GLU A 36 13.73 3.30 -2.03
CA GLU A 36 12.73 3.00 -1.01
C GLU A 36 12.30 1.53 -1.05
N LEU A 37 12.06 0.96 0.13
CA LEU A 37 11.50 -0.39 0.30
C LEU A 37 10.35 -0.36 1.30
N ALA A 38 9.28 -1.07 0.97
CA ALA A 38 8.23 -1.42 1.91
C ALA A 38 8.64 -2.69 2.66
N CYS A 39 8.59 -2.65 3.98
CA CYS A 39 8.87 -3.78 4.87
C CYS A 39 7.56 -4.21 5.55
N LYS A 40 7.19 -5.47 5.41
CA LYS A 40 5.91 -6.00 5.89
C LYS A 40 6.09 -7.36 6.53
N PRO A 41 5.48 -7.65 7.70
CA PRO A 41 5.41 -8.99 8.22
C PRO A 41 4.70 -9.94 7.24
N CYS A 42 5.25 -11.12 7.00
CA CYS A 42 4.60 -12.14 6.18
C CYS A 42 3.30 -12.67 6.81
N ASN A 43 3.27 -12.70 8.15
CA ASN A 43 2.12 -13.13 8.94
C ASN A 43 1.57 -11.93 9.72
N GLY A 44 0.91 -11.01 9.03
CA GLY A 44 0.35 -9.81 9.64
C GLY A 44 -0.96 -9.42 8.97
N GLU A 45 -1.79 -8.70 9.72
CA GLU A 45 -3.02 -8.11 9.21
C GLU A 45 -3.10 -6.63 9.58
N HIS A 46 -4.00 -5.91 8.92
CA HIS A 46 -4.27 -4.50 9.24
C HIS A 46 -3.04 -3.58 9.15
N ALA A 47 -2.04 -3.95 8.36
CA ALA A 47 -0.77 -3.22 8.21
C ALA A 47 0.00 -3.01 9.53
N VAL A 48 -0.28 -3.81 10.56
CA VAL A 48 0.52 -3.84 11.79
C VAL A 48 1.92 -4.32 11.44
N GLY A 49 2.94 -3.60 11.90
CA GLY A 49 4.34 -3.91 11.60
C GLY A 49 4.82 -3.44 10.23
N PHE A 50 3.99 -2.71 9.45
CA PHE A 50 4.47 -2.08 8.22
C PHE A 50 5.50 -1.00 8.53
N ASN A 51 6.62 -1.03 7.80
CA ASN A 51 7.67 -0.02 7.88
C ASN A 51 8.13 0.39 6.48
N LYS A 52 8.70 1.58 6.38
CA LYS A 52 9.36 2.10 5.19
C LYS A 52 10.86 2.23 5.46
N LEU A 53 11.68 1.66 4.60
CA LEU A 53 13.11 1.95 4.56
C LEU A 53 13.40 2.85 3.37
N GLY A 54 14.27 3.84 3.55
CA GLY A 54 14.62 4.80 2.51
C GLY A 54 16.11 5.05 2.41
N TYR A 55 16.53 5.57 1.24
CA TYR A 55 17.85 6.16 1.03
C TYR A 55 17.72 7.37 0.13
N GLU A 56 17.96 8.55 0.67
CA GLU A 56 17.82 9.80 -0.03
C GLU A 56 18.95 10.77 0.35
N GLY A 57 19.53 11.47 -0.63
CA GLY A 57 20.57 12.47 -0.38
C GLY A 57 21.81 11.97 0.33
N GLY A 58 22.13 10.66 0.25
CA GLY A 58 23.25 10.06 0.97
C GLY A 58 22.93 9.54 2.36
N THR A 59 21.68 9.70 2.82
CA THR A 59 21.21 9.35 4.17
C THR A 59 20.22 8.19 4.10
N TYR A 60 20.35 7.22 5.00
CA TYR A 60 19.35 6.17 5.19
C TYR A 60 18.19 6.68 6.06
N LEU A 61 17.02 6.11 5.83
CA LEU A 61 15.80 6.45 6.55
C LEU A 61 15.08 5.19 7.04
N ILE A 62 14.52 5.25 8.25
CA ILE A 62 13.56 4.27 8.77
C ILE A 62 12.29 5.05 9.14
N ASN A 63 11.18 4.79 8.47
CA ASN A 63 9.92 5.50 8.66
C ASN A 63 10.10 7.03 8.56
N ASN A 64 10.81 7.49 7.53
CA ASN A 64 11.15 8.89 7.25
C ASN A 64 12.03 9.59 8.33
N ARG A 65 12.66 8.82 9.21
CA ARG A 65 13.61 9.33 10.19
C ARG A 65 15.03 8.94 9.81
N GLU A 66 15.96 9.86 9.91
CA GLU A 66 17.36 9.60 9.61
C GLU A 66 17.92 8.45 10.44
N ALA A 67 18.71 7.62 9.79
CA ALA A 67 19.37 6.46 10.36
C ALA A 67 20.73 6.28 9.72
N ASP A 68 21.63 5.55 10.37
CA ASP A 68 22.85 5.08 9.75
C ASP A 68 22.71 3.66 9.17
N ALA A 69 23.71 3.23 8.43
CA ALA A 69 23.72 1.91 7.80
C ALA A 69 23.64 0.76 8.81
N ASP A 70 24.18 0.96 10.02
CA ASP A 70 24.17 -0.06 11.06
C ASP A 70 22.79 -0.14 11.74
N ALA A 71 22.11 0.99 11.89
CA ALA A 71 20.73 1.02 12.38
C ALA A 71 19.76 0.33 11.39
N VAL A 72 19.89 0.59 10.08
CA VAL A 72 19.10 -0.12 9.06
C VAL A 72 19.39 -1.63 9.10
N TRP A 73 20.65 -2.03 9.18
CA TRP A 73 21.00 -3.45 9.24
C TRP A 73 20.51 -4.12 10.52
N ARG A 74 20.57 -3.44 11.65
CA ARG A 74 19.99 -3.91 12.92
C ARG A 74 18.49 -4.09 12.80
N PHE A 75 17.79 -3.10 12.22
CA PHE A 75 16.36 -3.17 11.96
C PHE A 75 16.00 -4.44 11.17
N VAL A 76 16.71 -4.74 10.07
CA VAL A 76 16.46 -5.94 9.25
C VAL A 76 16.62 -7.22 10.08
N ARG A 77 17.59 -7.28 10.99
CA ARG A 77 17.84 -8.44 11.83
C ARG A 77 16.84 -8.60 12.98
N GLU A 78 16.29 -7.51 13.46
CA GLU A 78 15.29 -7.49 14.55
C GLU A 78 13.87 -7.74 14.05
N HIS A 79 13.66 -7.76 12.73
CA HIS A 79 12.37 -8.02 12.09
C HIS A 79 12.42 -9.28 11.21
N PRO A 80 12.65 -10.47 11.81
CA PRO A 80 12.61 -11.72 11.06
C PRO A 80 11.18 -12.00 10.58
N ASN A 81 11.07 -12.71 9.46
CA ASN A 81 9.84 -13.02 8.75
C ASN A 81 9.16 -11.80 8.07
N ASP A 82 9.87 -10.71 7.90
CA ASP A 82 9.41 -9.61 7.08
C ASP A 82 9.80 -9.81 5.60
N ILE A 83 8.95 -9.29 4.71
CA ILE A 83 9.21 -9.23 3.28
C ILE A 83 9.49 -7.80 2.86
N TYR A 84 10.52 -7.61 2.04
CA TYR A 84 10.93 -6.31 1.48
C TYR A 84 10.52 -6.24 0.03
N THR A 85 9.64 -5.30 -0.27
CA THR A 85 9.08 -5.12 -1.61
C THR A 85 9.25 -3.67 -2.07
N GLU A 86 8.95 -3.44 -3.34
CA GLU A 86 8.77 -2.10 -3.87
C GLU A 86 7.82 -1.29 -2.99
N PHE A 87 8.19 -0.03 -2.71
CA PHE A 87 7.32 0.92 -2.05
C PHE A 87 6.50 1.66 -3.11
N PHE A 88 5.19 1.69 -2.93
CA PHE A 88 4.29 2.38 -3.84
C PHE A 88 3.94 3.76 -3.33
N HIS A 89 3.92 4.72 -4.25
CA HIS A 89 3.36 6.05 -4.04
C HIS A 89 1.96 6.13 -4.64
N ALA A 90 1.17 7.10 -4.20
CA ALA A 90 -0.09 7.40 -4.87
C ALA A 90 0.17 7.83 -6.31
N GLY A 91 -0.71 7.44 -7.21
CA GLY A 91 -0.61 7.74 -8.63
C GLY A 91 -1.96 7.66 -9.33
N GLY A 92 -1.96 7.76 -10.67
CA GLY A 92 -3.18 7.66 -11.48
C GLY A 92 -4.19 8.78 -11.22
N GLY A 93 -3.72 9.98 -10.86
CA GLY A 93 -4.57 11.12 -10.55
C GLY A 93 -5.15 11.14 -9.13
N LEU A 94 -4.97 10.06 -8.34
CA LEU A 94 -5.48 9.99 -6.96
C LEU A 94 -4.58 10.73 -5.96
N GLU A 95 -3.31 10.94 -6.30
CA GLU A 95 -2.36 11.74 -5.51
C GLU A 95 -2.82 13.18 -5.28
N ARG A 96 -3.65 13.73 -6.17
CA ARG A 96 -4.29 15.04 -6.00
C ARG A 96 -5.25 15.09 -4.80
N ILE A 97 -5.80 13.94 -4.41
CA ILE A 97 -6.72 13.83 -3.27
C ILE A 97 -5.94 13.67 -1.97
N SER A 98 -4.97 12.76 -1.97
CA SER A 98 -4.07 12.52 -0.84
C SER A 98 -2.77 11.87 -1.33
N PRO A 99 -1.60 12.20 -0.76
CA PRO A 99 -0.30 11.67 -1.18
C PRO A 99 -0.10 10.20 -0.81
N VAL A 100 -0.98 9.63 -0.02
CA VAL A 100 -0.86 8.25 0.48
C VAL A 100 -1.50 7.26 -0.48
N VAL A 101 -0.96 6.05 -0.55
CA VAL A 101 -1.49 4.99 -1.43
C VAL A 101 -2.93 4.65 -1.09
N HIS A 102 -3.77 4.66 -2.10
CA HIS A 102 -5.17 4.26 -2.05
C HIS A 102 -5.35 2.82 -2.52
N THR A 103 -6.48 2.21 -2.20
CA THR A 103 -6.75 0.83 -2.61
C THR A 103 -8.12 0.67 -3.24
N LEU A 104 -8.16 -0.12 -4.30
CA LEU A 104 -9.39 -0.69 -4.82
C LEU A 104 -9.70 -1.98 -4.07
N ARG A 105 -10.95 -2.14 -3.68
CA ARG A 105 -11.50 -3.38 -3.16
C ARG A 105 -12.41 -3.96 -4.22
N VAL A 106 -12.04 -5.10 -4.76
CA VAL A 106 -12.77 -5.77 -5.83
C VAL A 106 -13.18 -7.15 -5.34
N LEU A 107 -14.46 -7.46 -5.48
CA LEU A 107 -15.02 -8.78 -5.26
C LEU A 107 -15.27 -9.42 -6.62
N THR A 108 -14.56 -10.49 -6.89
CA THR A 108 -14.80 -11.34 -8.05
C THR A 108 -15.48 -12.62 -7.65
N VAL A 109 -16.33 -13.16 -8.51
CA VAL A 109 -16.94 -14.47 -8.38
C VAL A 109 -16.71 -15.24 -9.69
N ASN A 110 -16.46 -16.54 -9.59
CA ASN A 110 -16.26 -17.40 -10.75
C ASN A 110 -17.15 -18.65 -10.62
N PRO A 111 -18.46 -18.51 -10.85
CA PRO A 111 -19.43 -19.58 -10.61
C PRO A 111 -19.27 -20.78 -11.54
N THR A 112 -18.71 -20.58 -12.71
CA THR A 112 -18.54 -21.62 -13.75
C THR A 112 -17.10 -22.14 -13.83
N ALA A 113 -16.17 -21.57 -13.07
CA ALA A 113 -14.72 -21.77 -13.16
C ALA A 113 -14.08 -21.30 -14.50
N THR A 114 -14.86 -20.73 -15.39
CA THR A 114 -14.41 -20.26 -16.71
C THR A 114 -14.84 -18.84 -17.05
N GLU A 115 -15.86 -18.32 -16.35
CA GLU A 115 -16.44 -17.01 -16.62
C GLU A 115 -16.48 -16.19 -15.34
N PRO A 116 -15.38 -15.51 -15.00
CA PRO A 116 -15.34 -14.64 -13.82
C PRO A 116 -16.22 -13.41 -14.00
N VAL A 117 -16.80 -12.96 -12.92
CA VAL A 117 -17.63 -11.76 -12.85
C VAL A 117 -17.12 -10.85 -11.74
N LEU A 118 -16.98 -9.57 -12.01
CA LEU A 118 -16.80 -8.57 -10.98
C LEU A 118 -18.16 -8.30 -10.33
N ALA A 119 -18.31 -8.73 -9.08
CA ALA A 119 -19.59 -8.65 -8.38
C ALA A 119 -19.78 -7.32 -7.65
N ALA A 120 -18.71 -6.73 -7.13
CA ALA A 120 -18.72 -5.43 -6.46
C ALA A 120 -17.32 -4.82 -6.41
N CYS A 121 -17.26 -3.50 -6.39
CA CYS A 121 -16.01 -2.79 -6.10
C CYS A 121 -16.28 -1.46 -5.39
N TYR A 122 -15.26 -0.98 -4.69
CA TYR A 122 -15.22 0.37 -4.14
C TYR A 122 -13.79 0.86 -4.01
N LEU A 123 -13.63 2.18 -4.09
CA LEU A 123 -12.35 2.84 -3.86
C LEU A 123 -12.25 3.22 -2.37
N ARG A 124 -11.15 2.83 -1.74
CA ARG A 124 -10.83 3.23 -0.38
C ARG A 124 -9.68 4.21 -0.40
N LEU A 125 -9.96 5.44 0.04
CA LEU A 125 -8.96 6.46 0.22
C LEU A 125 -8.35 6.38 1.63
N ALA A 126 -7.05 6.59 1.69
CA ALA A 126 -6.31 6.65 2.96
C ALA A 126 -6.66 7.92 3.72
N THR A 127 -6.85 7.81 5.04
CA THR A 127 -7.23 8.92 5.92
C THR A 127 -6.43 8.89 7.23
N GLY A 128 -6.37 10.03 7.93
CA GLY A 128 -5.77 10.14 9.26
C GLY A 128 -4.25 10.03 9.29
N VAL A 129 -3.58 10.30 8.17
CA VAL A 129 -2.12 10.14 8.03
C VAL A 129 -1.35 11.45 8.07
N GLY A 130 -2.03 12.59 7.99
CA GLY A 130 -1.36 13.90 8.08
C GLY A 130 -0.23 14.12 7.07
N GLY A 131 -0.27 13.43 5.92
CA GLY A 131 0.79 13.49 4.91
C GLY A 131 2.00 12.58 5.18
N ASP A 132 1.97 11.75 6.20
CA ASP A 132 3.02 10.75 6.47
C ASP A 132 2.85 9.54 5.53
N ASP A 133 3.63 9.50 4.46
CA ASP A 133 3.64 8.45 3.45
C ASP A 133 4.31 7.15 3.92
N SER A 134 4.99 7.15 5.08
CA SER A 134 5.55 5.93 5.69
C SER A 134 4.48 4.99 6.25
N LYS A 135 3.24 5.47 6.37
CA LYS A 135 2.14 4.68 6.91
C LYS A 135 1.28 4.09 5.78
N PRO A 136 0.79 2.87 5.97
CA PRO A 136 -0.19 2.30 5.03
C PRO A 136 -1.52 3.03 5.12
N ASN A 137 -2.35 2.87 4.10
CA ASN A 137 -3.67 3.51 4.03
C ASN A 137 -4.72 2.95 4.99
N TYR A 138 -4.37 1.94 5.79
CA TYR A 138 -5.28 1.37 6.77
C TYR A 138 -5.13 2.05 8.13
N ARG A 139 -6.25 2.42 8.71
CA ARG A 139 -6.38 2.85 10.10
C ARG A 139 -7.54 2.08 10.74
N PRO A 140 -7.34 1.48 11.91
CA PRO A 140 -8.45 0.85 12.62
C PRO A 140 -9.47 1.89 13.04
N PRO A 141 -10.78 1.63 12.80
CA PRO A 141 -11.85 2.57 13.14
C PRO A 141 -11.98 2.86 14.64
N GLU A 142 -11.41 2.03 15.48
CA GLU A 142 -11.43 2.16 16.95
C GLU A 142 -10.53 3.31 17.43
N GLN A 143 -9.57 3.75 16.62
CA GLN A 143 -8.74 4.90 16.97
C GLN A 143 -9.58 6.18 16.88
N ALA A 144 -9.62 6.94 17.96
CA ALA A 144 -10.38 8.18 18.03
C ALA A 144 -9.99 9.16 16.92
N GLY A 145 -10.97 9.67 16.18
CA GLY A 145 -10.79 10.60 15.08
C GLY A 145 -10.29 9.98 13.77
N VAL A 146 -10.06 8.67 13.74
CA VAL A 146 -9.68 7.95 12.51
C VAL A 146 -10.90 7.30 11.89
N CYS A 147 -11.01 7.41 10.58
CA CYS A 147 -12.08 6.80 9.79
C CYS A 147 -11.52 6.15 8.53
N SER A 148 -12.32 5.31 7.88
CA SER A 148 -12.08 4.87 6.51
C SER A 148 -12.95 5.69 5.58
N LEU A 149 -12.39 6.23 4.51
CA LEU A 149 -13.17 6.88 3.46
C LEU A 149 -13.35 5.90 2.30
N ASN A 150 -14.59 5.44 2.13
CA ASN A 150 -14.95 4.54 1.05
C ASN A 150 -15.81 5.29 0.04
N LEU A 151 -15.48 5.17 -1.24
CA LEU A 151 -16.17 5.82 -2.34
C LEU A 151 -16.88 4.76 -3.18
N ARG A 152 -18.12 5.05 -3.58
CA ARG A 152 -18.77 4.26 -4.60
C ARG A 152 -17.94 4.35 -5.88
N LEU A 153 -17.76 3.21 -6.53
CA LEU A 153 -17.12 3.10 -7.83
C LEU A 153 -18.11 2.52 -8.82
N ASP A 154 -18.28 3.19 -9.94
CA ASP A 154 -19.04 2.66 -11.06
C ASP A 154 -18.19 1.64 -11.81
N MET A 155 -18.74 0.43 -12.01
CA MET A 155 -17.99 -0.66 -12.63
C MET A 155 -17.93 -0.55 -14.15
N ASP A 156 -18.81 0.24 -14.76
CA ASP A 156 -18.84 0.37 -16.23
C ASP A 156 -17.74 1.31 -16.74
N ASP A 157 -17.51 2.42 -16.02
CA ASP A 157 -16.60 3.47 -16.49
C ASP A 157 -15.47 3.83 -15.50
N GLY A 158 -15.47 3.26 -14.30
CA GLY A 158 -14.47 3.56 -13.27
C GLY A 158 -14.66 4.92 -12.61
N SER A 159 -15.80 5.56 -12.78
CA SER A 159 -16.10 6.82 -12.07
C SER A 159 -16.34 6.57 -10.58
N PHE A 160 -15.91 7.48 -9.73
CA PHE A 160 -16.04 7.36 -8.29
C PHE A 160 -16.56 8.63 -7.62
N GLY A 161 -17.28 8.44 -6.53
CA GLY A 161 -17.85 9.52 -5.73
C GLY A 161 -18.63 8.98 -4.54
N ASP A 162 -19.61 9.75 -4.05
CA ASP A 162 -20.51 9.35 -2.97
C ASP A 162 -19.78 8.79 -1.73
N GLY A 163 -18.84 9.57 -1.21
CA GLY A 163 -17.97 9.16 -0.11
C GLY A 163 -18.72 8.83 1.17
N ARG A 164 -18.27 7.80 1.85
CA ARG A 164 -18.71 7.36 3.18
C ARG A 164 -17.51 7.31 4.12
N LEU A 165 -17.49 8.21 5.09
CA LEU A 165 -16.59 8.14 6.23
C LEU A 165 -17.16 7.11 7.21
N VAL A 166 -16.42 6.01 7.37
CA VAL A 166 -16.82 4.90 8.25
C VAL A 166 -15.99 4.96 9.52
N TYR A 167 -16.67 5.29 10.61
CA TYR A 167 -16.12 5.20 11.96
C TYR A 167 -16.50 3.87 12.60
N GLY A 168 -15.96 3.54 13.76
CA GLY A 168 -16.25 2.27 14.42
C GLY A 168 -17.74 2.04 14.70
N ASN A 169 -18.51 3.10 14.93
CA ASN A 169 -19.91 3.03 15.37
C ASN A 169 -20.92 3.81 14.52
N HIS A 170 -20.47 4.54 13.49
CA HIS A 170 -21.35 5.31 12.61
C HIS A 170 -20.71 5.58 11.26
N VAL A 171 -21.56 5.98 10.29
CA VAL A 171 -21.18 6.34 8.93
C VAL A 171 -21.69 7.75 8.61
N VAL A 172 -20.84 8.57 8.01
CA VAL A 172 -21.16 9.94 7.59
C VAL A 172 -20.90 10.09 6.09
N CYS A 173 -21.84 10.69 5.36
CA CYS A 173 -21.61 11.04 3.95
C CYS A 173 -20.62 12.20 3.88
N SER A 174 -19.66 12.12 2.97
CA SER A 174 -18.73 13.20 2.70
C SER A 174 -18.33 13.22 1.23
N SER A 175 -18.40 14.39 0.62
CA SER A 175 -17.87 14.65 -0.72
C SER A 175 -16.41 15.10 -0.70
N LEU A 176 -15.85 15.37 0.49
CA LEU A 176 -14.51 15.89 0.66
C LEU A 176 -13.66 14.90 1.46
N HIS A 177 -12.37 14.85 1.14
CA HIS A 177 -11.39 14.09 1.91
C HIS A 177 -11.17 14.75 3.29
N PRO A 178 -11.22 14.00 4.40
CA PRO A 178 -11.20 14.59 5.74
C PRO A 178 -9.89 15.30 6.10
N ASP A 179 -8.76 14.84 5.55
CA ASP A 179 -7.45 15.41 5.88
C ASP A 179 -7.07 16.58 4.97
N THR A 180 -7.46 16.51 3.68
CA THR A 180 -7.00 17.48 2.67
C THR A 180 -8.09 18.46 2.24
N GLY A 181 -9.36 18.19 2.51
CA GLY A 181 -10.49 18.99 2.03
C GLY A 181 -10.72 18.93 0.52
N VAL A 182 -10.00 18.08 -0.20
CA VAL A 182 -10.13 17.95 -1.65
C VAL A 182 -11.39 17.15 -2.00
N PRO A 183 -12.14 17.54 -3.05
CA PRO A 183 -13.28 16.76 -3.53
C PRO A 183 -12.91 15.32 -3.91
N CYS A 184 -13.70 14.36 -3.41
CA CYS A 184 -13.51 12.93 -3.62
C CYS A 184 -14.41 12.42 -4.75
N ALA A 185 -14.21 12.93 -5.96
CA ALA A 185 -14.90 12.49 -7.17
C ALA A 185 -13.95 12.51 -8.36
N GLY A 186 -14.16 11.62 -9.31
CA GLY A 186 -13.35 11.51 -10.52
C GLY A 186 -13.53 10.19 -11.23
N THR A 187 -12.56 9.83 -12.06
CA THR A 187 -12.51 8.57 -12.78
C THR A 187 -11.12 7.96 -12.61
N ILE A 188 -11.05 6.64 -12.60
CA ILE A 188 -9.78 5.90 -12.61
C ILE A 188 -9.34 5.74 -14.06
N ASP A 189 -8.30 6.47 -14.46
CA ASP A 189 -7.85 6.54 -15.87
C ASP A 189 -7.48 5.17 -16.47
N CYS A 190 -6.98 4.25 -15.64
CA CYS A 190 -6.61 2.90 -16.07
C CYS A 190 -7.68 1.85 -15.78
N TRP A 191 -8.96 2.22 -15.70
CA TRP A 191 -10.05 1.32 -15.33
C TRP A 191 -10.16 0.06 -16.23
N PRO A 192 -10.04 0.14 -17.56
CA PRO A 192 -10.05 -1.04 -18.39
C PRO A 192 -8.95 -2.05 -18.05
N GLN A 193 -7.75 -1.58 -17.73
CA GLN A 193 -6.63 -2.44 -17.33
C GLN A 193 -6.84 -3.06 -15.94
N VAL A 194 -7.48 -2.33 -15.02
CA VAL A 194 -7.88 -2.86 -13.71
C VAL A 194 -8.89 -3.99 -13.89
N TRP A 195 -9.89 -3.79 -14.76
CA TRP A 195 -10.90 -4.78 -15.05
C TRP A 195 -10.27 -6.07 -15.61
N GLU A 196 -9.47 -5.97 -16.66
CA GLU A 196 -8.75 -7.08 -17.29
C GLU A 196 -7.88 -7.86 -16.27
N LEU A 197 -7.16 -7.13 -15.41
CA LEU A 197 -6.35 -7.75 -14.36
C LEU A 197 -7.21 -8.55 -13.37
N CYS A 198 -8.34 -7.99 -12.95
CA CYS A 198 -9.23 -8.64 -11.97
C CYS A 198 -9.91 -9.89 -12.57
N GLU A 199 -10.33 -9.85 -13.83
CA GLU A 199 -10.85 -11.03 -14.54
C GLU A 199 -9.77 -12.11 -14.66
N GLY A 200 -8.56 -11.75 -15.05
CA GLY A 200 -7.44 -12.69 -15.13
C GLY A 200 -7.12 -13.35 -13.79
N LEU A 201 -7.13 -12.59 -12.69
CA LEU A 201 -6.91 -13.13 -11.34
C LEU A 201 -8.04 -14.04 -10.85
N ALA A 202 -9.27 -13.81 -11.28
CA ALA A 202 -10.43 -14.62 -10.88
C ALA A 202 -10.50 -15.97 -11.62
N LEU A 203 -9.65 -16.19 -12.63
CA LEU A 203 -9.51 -17.47 -13.33
C LEU A 203 -8.58 -18.46 -12.60
N TYR A 204 -7.77 -18.00 -11.65
CA TYR A 204 -6.90 -18.83 -10.81
C TYR A 204 -7.61 -19.25 -9.52
#